data_fd27e5844256a5e8a4b6c349f8925ff5
#
_entry.id   fd27e5844256a5e8a4b6c349f8925ff5
#
_cell.length_a   1.000
_cell.length_b   1.000
_cell.length_c   1.000
_cell.angle_alpha   90.00
_cell.angle_beta   90.00
_cell.angle_gamma   90.00
#
_symmetry.space_group_name_H-M   'P 1'
#
loop_
_entity.id
_entity.type
_entity.pdbx_description
1 polymer ?
#
loop_
_entity_poly.entity_id
_entity_poly.type
_entity_poly.pdbx_seq_one_letter_code
_entity_poly.pdbx_strand_id
1 'polypeptide(L)'
;MFHFKIFYSDQDPQEVEILFDKNLHKYRYVNLTKHHICKCTFASELDAIRDLRKYPNITEILLTASPKRNVEDFITTFEERLGK
;
A
#
# COMPACT_ATOMS: atom_id res chain seq x y z
N MET A 1 -1.83 7.47 9.44
CA MET A 1 -1.46 6.65 8.29
C MET A 1 -1.92 7.31 7.02
N PHE A 2 -1.38 6.88 5.91
CA PHE A 2 -1.61 7.58 4.66
C PHE A 2 -2.17 6.66 3.60
N HIS A 3 -3.07 7.23 2.82
CA HIS A 3 -3.64 6.61 1.63
C HIS A 3 -3.05 7.35 0.43
N PHE A 4 -2.58 6.61 -0.56
CA PHE A 4 -1.98 7.17 -1.76
C PHE A 4 -2.82 6.81 -2.98
N LYS A 5 -3.05 7.79 -3.84
CA LYS A 5 -3.50 7.51 -5.19
C LYS A 5 -2.31 7.76 -6.10
N ILE A 6 -1.85 6.71 -6.77
CA ILE A 6 -0.64 6.74 -7.57
C ILE A 6 -1.02 6.74 -9.04
N PHE A 7 -0.53 7.76 -9.76
CA PHE A 7 -0.75 7.90 -11.20
C PHE A 7 0.48 7.43 -11.95
N TYR A 8 0.24 6.68 -13.01
CA TYR A 8 1.30 6.10 -13.83
C TYR A 8 1.21 6.59 -15.26
N SER A 9 2.35 6.60 -15.97
CA SER A 9 2.39 6.94 -17.38
C SER A 9 1.92 5.81 -18.29
N ASP A 10 1.90 4.58 -17.77
CA ASP A 10 1.70 3.37 -18.58
C ASP A 10 0.54 2.48 -18.11
N GLN A 11 -0.20 2.89 -17.12
CA GLN A 11 -1.35 2.13 -16.62
C GLN A 11 -2.32 3.03 -15.84
N ASP A 12 -3.47 2.48 -15.49
CA ASP A 12 -4.48 3.19 -14.72
C ASP A 12 -4.01 3.51 -13.30
N PRO A 13 -4.54 4.58 -12.69
CA PRO A 13 -4.21 4.91 -11.30
C PRO A 13 -4.53 3.78 -10.34
N GLN A 14 -3.73 3.68 -9.29
CA GLN A 14 -3.93 2.68 -8.25
C GLN A 14 -3.97 3.32 -6.87
N GLU A 15 -4.75 2.74 -5.97
CA GLU A 15 -4.87 3.21 -4.60
C GLU A 15 -4.12 2.24 -3.68
N VAL A 16 -3.26 2.81 -2.85
CA VAL A 16 -2.35 2.05 -1.98
C VAL A 16 -2.34 2.66 -0.59
N GLU A 17 -2.30 1.82 0.43
CA GLU A 17 -2.06 2.26 1.80
C GLU A 17 -0.77 1.65 2.32
N ILE A 18 -0.09 2.36 3.21
CA ILE A 18 1.07 1.84 3.92
C ILE A 18 0.61 1.52 5.33
N LEU A 19 0.69 0.25 5.70
CA LEU A 19 0.17 -0.25 6.96
C LEU A 19 1.24 -0.96 7.76
N PHE A 20 1.08 -0.97 9.09
CA PHE A 20 1.98 -1.67 9.98
C PHE A 20 1.60 -3.15 10.10
N ASP A 21 2.56 -4.04 9.89
CA ASP A 21 2.40 -5.47 10.09
C ASP A 21 2.96 -5.84 11.45
N LYS A 22 2.09 -6.19 12.38
CA LYS A 22 2.45 -6.53 13.76
C LYS A 22 3.37 -7.74 13.85
N ASN A 23 3.17 -8.71 12.98
CA ASN A 23 3.95 -9.95 13.02
C ASN A 23 5.40 -9.73 12.61
N LEU A 24 5.62 -8.82 11.68
CA LEU A 24 6.95 -8.52 11.17
C LEU A 24 7.58 -7.30 11.83
N HIS A 25 6.81 -6.52 12.57
CA HIS A 25 7.22 -5.22 13.10
C HIS A 25 7.76 -4.29 12.00
N LYS A 26 7.11 -4.33 10.85
CA LYS A 26 7.49 -3.57 9.64
C LYS A 26 6.27 -2.99 8.98
N TYR A 27 6.49 -1.99 8.14
CA TYR A 27 5.44 -1.42 7.30
C TYR A 27 5.39 -2.12 5.96
N ARG A 28 4.20 -2.22 5.39
CA ARG A 28 3.97 -2.89 4.11
C ARG A 28 2.99 -2.09 3.27
N TYR A 29 3.10 -2.24 1.96
CA TYR A 29 2.10 -1.70 1.03
C TYR A 29 0.93 -2.65 0.92
N VAL A 30 -0.27 -2.08 0.91
CA VAL A 30 -1.48 -2.80 0.54
C VAL A 30 -2.08 -2.10 -0.67
N ASN A 31 -2.15 -2.79 -1.79
CA ASN A 31 -2.73 -2.25 -3.01
C ASN A 31 -4.23 -2.54 -2.99
N LEU A 32 -5.03 -1.50 -2.78
CA LEU A 32 -6.48 -1.62 -2.67
C LEU A 32 -7.13 -1.88 -4.02
N THR A 33 -6.56 -1.37 -5.09
CA THR A 33 -7.08 -1.57 -6.44
C THR A 33 -6.96 -3.02 -6.88
N LYS A 34 -5.83 -3.64 -6.59
CA LYS A 34 -5.56 -5.04 -6.99
C LYS A 34 -5.83 -6.05 -5.89
N HIS A 35 -6.23 -5.62 -4.71
CA HIS A 35 -6.42 -6.48 -3.54
C HIS A 35 -5.17 -7.30 -3.23
N HIS A 36 -4.04 -6.65 -3.20
CA HIS A 36 -2.75 -7.29 -3.03
C HIS A 36 -1.96 -6.68 -1.88
N ILE A 37 -1.38 -7.54 -1.05
CA ILE A 37 -0.47 -7.12 0.01
C ILE A 37 0.95 -7.40 -0.46
N CYS A 38 1.75 -6.35 -0.60
CA CYS A 38 3.11 -6.49 -1.06
C CYS A 38 3.99 -7.22 -0.05
N LYS A 39 4.88 -8.06 -0.53
CA LYS A 39 5.85 -8.76 0.32
C LYS A 39 6.97 -7.86 0.80
N CYS A 40 7.15 -6.70 0.20
CA CYS A 40 8.16 -5.74 0.59
C CYS A 40 7.89 -5.21 1.99
N THR A 41 8.92 -4.99 2.77
CA THR A 41 8.81 -4.45 4.11
C THR A 41 9.70 -3.23 4.28
N PHE A 42 9.26 -2.30 5.13
CA PHE A 42 9.98 -1.05 5.37
C PHE A 42 10.05 -0.77 6.87
N ALA A 43 11.15 -0.18 7.31
CA ALA A 43 11.33 0.16 8.72
C ALA A 43 10.42 1.29 9.18
N SER A 44 9.99 2.15 8.26
CA SER A 44 9.12 3.29 8.56
C SER A 44 8.24 3.62 7.37
N GLU A 45 7.18 4.40 7.61
CA GLU A 45 6.34 4.91 6.53
C GLU A 45 7.15 5.78 5.57
N LEU A 46 8.09 6.56 6.10
CA LEU A 46 8.92 7.43 5.27
C LEU A 46 9.78 6.63 4.30
N ASP A 47 10.34 5.51 4.75
CA ASP A 47 11.11 4.62 3.87
C ASP A 47 10.25 4.05 2.76
N ALA A 48 9.01 3.69 3.08
CA ALA A 48 8.06 3.21 2.07
C ALA A 48 7.73 4.30 1.04
N ILE A 49 7.53 5.53 1.49
CA ILE A 49 7.26 6.66 0.58
C ILE A 49 8.46 6.91 -0.32
N ARG A 50 9.66 6.86 0.23
CA ARG A 50 10.90 7.05 -0.56
C ARG A 50 11.05 5.98 -1.63
N ASP A 51 10.65 4.75 -1.34
CA ASP A 51 10.70 3.67 -2.30
C ASP A 51 9.83 3.93 -3.53
N LEU A 52 8.67 4.55 -3.36
CA LEU A 52 7.79 4.90 -4.47
C LEU A 52 8.46 5.84 -5.47
N ARG A 53 9.36 6.70 -5.00
CA ARG A 53 10.03 7.67 -5.87
C ARG A 53 11.07 7.04 -6.79
N LYS A 54 11.40 5.77 -6.60
CA LYS A 54 12.36 5.06 -7.45
C LYS A 54 11.76 4.58 -8.77
N TYR A 55 10.44 4.58 -8.88
CA TYR A 55 9.75 4.07 -10.07
C TYR A 55 9.55 5.20 -11.10
N PRO A 56 10.22 5.12 -12.26
CA PRO A 56 10.16 6.21 -13.24
C PRO A 56 8.80 6.35 -13.94
N ASN A 57 7.99 5.32 -13.91
CA ASN A 57 6.66 5.35 -14.51
C ASN A 57 5.59 6.00 -13.64
N ILE A 58 5.92 6.34 -12.40
CA ILE A 58 5.02 7.09 -11.53
C ILE A 58 5.10 8.57 -11.90
N THR A 59 3.96 9.15 -12.28
CA THR A 59 3.89 10.55 -12.70
C THR A 59 3.43 11.49 -11.59
N GLU A 60 2.58 10.99 -10.68
CA GLU A 60 2.05 11.80 -9.59
C GLU A 60 1.61 10.90 -8.45
N ILE A 61 1.72 11.40 -7.22
CA ILE A 61 1.22 10.71 -6.04
C ILE A 61 0.38 11.70 -5.24
N LEU A 62 -0.89 11.38 -5.06
CA LEU A 62 -1.79 12.15 -4.20
C LEU A 62 -1.86 11.47 -2.85
N LEU A 63 -1.57 12.24 -1.81
CA LEU A 63 -1.50 11.76 -0.45
C LEU A 63 -2.72 12.27 0.34
N THR A 64 -3.42 11.36 1.01
CA THR A 64 -4.50 11.73 1.92
C THR A 64 -4.33 11.00 3.24
N ALA A 65 -4.81 11.61 4.33
CA ALA A 65 -4.83 10.92 5.62
C ALA A 65 -5.91 9.85 5.60
N SER A 66 -5.64 8.72 6.22
CA SER A 66 -6.62 7.64 6.34
C SER A 66 -6.75 7.18 7.79
N PRO A 67 -7.87 6.52 8.14
CA PRO A 67 -8.00 5.91 9.46
C PRO A 67 -6.87 4.92 9.73
N LYS A 68 -6.49 4.79 10.99
CA LYS A 68 -5.46 3.85 11.39
C LYS A 68 -6.00 2.42 11.24
N ARG A 69 -5.33 1.62 10.44
CA ARG A 69 -5.69 0.21 10.17
C ARG A 69 -4.45 -0.66 10.20
N ASN A 70 -4.67 -1.96 10.38
CA ASN A 70 -3.60 -2.97 10.38
C ASN A 70 -3.69 -3.83 9.13
N VAL A 71 -2.57 -4.45 8.77
CA VAL A 71 -2.52 -5.38 7.64
C VAL A 71 -3.54 -6.51 7.81
N GLU A 72 -3.70 -7.01 9.01
CA GLU A 72 -4.63 -8.11 9.31
C GLU A 72 -6.06 -7.83 8.86
N ASP A 73 -6.49 -6.58 8.96
CA ASP A 73 -7.84 -6.18 8.54
C ASP A 73 -8.06 -6.44 7.05
N PHE A 74 -7.00 -6.22 6.25
CA PHE A 74 -7.06 -6.44 4.82
C PHE A 74 -6.87 -7.90 4.45
N ILE A 75 -6.09 -8.64 5.20
CA ILE A 75 -5.90 -10.07 4.95
C ILE A 75 -7.24 -10.79 4.98
N THR A 76 -8.02 -10.56 6.02
CA THR A 76 -9.34 -11.18 6.15
C THR A 76 -10.25 -10.80 4.99
N THR A 77 -10.31 -9.52 4.66
CA THR A 77 -11.16 -9.02 3.58
C THR A 77 -10.74 -9.60 2.23
N PHE A 78 -9.45 -9.63 1.95
CA PHE A 78 -8.94 -10.13 0.67
C PHE A 78 -9.13 -11.63 0.53
N GLU A 79 -8.93 -12.37 1.58
CA GLU A 79 -9.17 -13.82 1.57
C GLU A 79 -10.62 -14.15 1.28
N GLU A 80 -11.54 -13.40 1.86
CA GLU A 80 -12.96 -13.58 1.58
C GLU A 80 -13.29 -13.36 0.11
N ARG A 81 -12.61 -12.40 -0.53
CA ARG A 81 -12.82 -12.11 -1.95
C ARG A 81 -12.17 -13.13 -2.88
N LEU A 82 -11.01 -13.63 -2.49
CA LEU A 82 -10.21 -14.48 -3.36
C LEU A 82 -10.51 -15.96 -3.22
N GLY A 83 -10.85 -16.34 -2.04
CA GLY A 83 -10.79 -17.73 -1.72
C GLY A 83 -12.06 -18.46 -1.74
N LYS A 84 -12.89 -17.74 -1.89
CA LYS A 84 -14.04 -18.43 -1.39
C LYS A 84 -15.09 -18.39 -2.47
#